data_1f2c39703d85959e98984f23a2214560
#
_entry.id   1f2c39703d85959e98984f23a2214560
#
_cell.length_a   1.000
_cell.length_b   1.000
_cell.length_c   1.000
_cell.angle_alpha   90.00
_cell.angle_beta   90.00
_cell.angle_gamma   90.00
#
_symmetry.space_group_name_H-M   'P 1'
#
loop_
_entity.id
_entity.type
_entity.pdbx_description
1 polymer ?
#
loop_
_entity_poly.entity_id
_entity_poly.type
_entity_poly.pdbx_seq_one_letter_code
_entity_poly.pdbx_strand_id
1 'polypeptide(L)'
;MSSEKVFILGLDGASPEVIESLIALGKLPTFEKLKKEGVMGKLRTTIPPITGSAWSSFMTGKNPGKHGIFDFISRKEGTYHLTPINAQKREGRPFWSWVGDAGKRVCIFHVPITYPPEKVNGMMVSGMLTPPNRTDYTYPRSLAKDLEKIIPGYRIHVTESYSRGQEGRFLKHLDEVTDHRVKAMEYLFKQEDWDLFIGVVEGIDVVQHELWHCWDPNHFRYSAAGNRYSDAIPKYYQKMDDLLRRIMEEWIDSRWTLIIMSDHGAGPLKKLLYLNNFLMKNGFMKLKEGFRPSIKHLFFRAGFVPMTFYHLLLRMGLGRMKKKTRFGQGESWLRPFFLSFEDVDWNQTKAYSFGSTAGQIFLNLKGREPRGIVSPGREAEEVKGEIIEELKNLVDDETGKKVVGEIYRKEELYHGPHVREAPDIVFLPRSLEIAAFGEYEFASHRMIDASWGVSGSHRMDGLLMMRGEPFKQGTVLEGGRIIDVAPSTLYLLGLPVPDTMDGKVLEAAFLGKSFEEREIRFIEESASAFLPQDIYSPGEEEALKKQLKGLGYL
;
A
#
# COMPACT_ATOMS: atom_id res chain seq x y z
N MET A 1 14.91 32.80 2.34
CA MET A 1 14.81 32.35 3.75
C MET A 1 14.34 30.91 3.75
N SER A 2 14.93 30.06 4.56
CA SER A 2 14.49 28.65 4.63
C SER A 2 13.12 28.57 5.28
N SER A 3 12.21 27.76 4.74
CA SER A 3 11.06 27.29 5.51
C SER A 3 11.62 26.65 6.80
N GLU A 4 11.24 27.17 7.94
CA GLU A 4 11.71 26.63 9.22
C GLU A 4 10.93 25.38 9.61
N LYS A 5 9.75 25.19 9.02
CA LYS A 5 8.77 24.17 9.39
C LYS A 5 8.15 23.51 8.18
N VAL A 6 7.92 22.19 8.28
CA VAL A 6 7.30 21.42 7.19
C VAL A 6 6.10 20.63 7.72
N PHE A 7 4.96 20.80 7.06
CA PHE A 7 3.77 19.98 7.25
C PHE A 7 3.60 19.05 6.05
N ILE A 8 3.58 17.75 6.28
CA ILE A 8 3.29 16.74 5.24
C ILE A 8 1.93 16.13 5.53
N LEU A 9 0.98 16.29 4.61
CA LEU A 9 -0.29 15.58 4.62
C LEU A 9 -0.24 14.44 3.61
N GLY A 10 -0.21 13.22 4.10
CA GLY A 10 -0.36 12.01 3.30
C GLY A 10 -1.82 11.67 3.09
N LEU A 11 -2.27 11.63 1.86
CA LEU A 11 -3.61 11.20 1.46
C LEU A 11 -3.49 9.86 0.72
N ASP A 12 -3.57 8.76 1.47
CA ASP A 12 -3.38 7.41 0.92
C ASP A 12 -4.30 7.19 -0.29
N GLY A 13 -3.74 6.71 -1.40
CA GLY A 13 -4.46 6.42 -2.62
C GLY A 13 -5.05 7.62 -3.38
N ALA A 14 -4.71 8.87 -3.01
CA ALA A 14 -5.27 10.04 -3.71
C ALA A 14 -4.77 10.10 -5.15
N SER A 15 -5.73 10.04 -6.11
CA SER A 15 -5.45 10.01 -7.55
C SER A 15 -5.44 11.41 -8.15
N PRO A 16 -4.36 11.81 -8.85
CA PRO A 16 -4.32 13.09 -9.58
C PRO A 16 -5.47 13.22 -10.57
N GLU A 17 -5.83 12.15 -11.28
CA GLU A 17 -6.89 12.14 -12.29
C GLU A 17 -8.27 12.40 -11.65
N VAL A 18 -8.54 11.85 -10.48
CA VAL A 18 -9.79 12.10 -9.74
C VAL A 18 -9.83 13.55 -9.25
N ILE A 19 -8.73 14.05 -8.70
CA ILE A 19 -8.63 15.44 -8.22
C ILE A 19 -8.86 16.41 -9.37
N GLU A 20 -8.18 16.24 -10.51
CA GLU A 20 -8.37 17.10 -11.69
C GLU A 20 -9.83 17.10 -12.18
N SER A 21 -10.45 15.92 -12.24
CA SER A 21 -11.86 15.78 -12.61
C SER A 21 -12.78 16.53 -11.64
N LEU A 22 -12.55 16.41 -10.34
CA LEU A 22 -13.37 17.06 -9.32
C LEU A 22 -13.11 18.57 -9.23
N ILE A 23 -11.90 19.06 -9.51
CA ILE A 23 -11.58 20.48 -9.68
C ILE A 23 -12.38 21.04 -10.87
N ALA A 24 -12.35 20.35 -12.02
CA ALA A 24 -13.11 20.77 -13.20
C ALA A 24 -14.62 20.86 -12.97
N LEU A 25 -15.14 20.10 -12.00
CA LEU A 25 -16.54 20.15 -11.57
C LEU A 25 -16.79 21.19 -10.45
N GLY A 26 -15.78 21.98 -10.06
CA GLY A 26 -15.87 22.97 -8.97
C GLY A 26 -16.06 22.37 -7.57
N LYS A 27 -15.72 21.10 -7.37
CA LYS A 27 -15.97 20.39 -6.11
C LYS A 27 -14.80 20.45 -5.12
N LEU A 28 -13.60 20.86 -5.55
CA LEU A 28 -12.38 20.91 -4.75
C LEU A 28 -11.71 22.29 -4.83
N PRO A 29 -12.32 23.34 -4.25
CA PRO A 29 -11.81 24.72 -4.35
C PRO A 29 -10.45 24.91 -3.68
N THR A 30 -10.14 24.18 -2.60
CA THR A 30 -8.86 24.29 -1.90
C THR A 30 -7.74 23.62 -2.70
N PHE A 31 -7.96 22.45 -3.28
CA PHE A 31 -7.02 21.82 -4.21
C PHE A 31 -6.78 22.71 -5.44
N GLU A 32 -7.82 23.32 -5.99
CA GLU A 32 -7.70 24.28 -7.10
C GLU A 32 -6.83 25.48 -6.73
N LYS A 33 -7.04 26.05 -5.52
CA LYS A 33 -6.21 27.12 -4.99
C LYS A 33 -4.76 26.70 -4.86
N LEU A 34 -4.50 25.53 -4.26
CA LEU A 34 -3.15 24.98 -4.10
C LEU A 34 -2.46 24.76 -5.45
N LYS A 35 -3.16 24.27 -6.47
CA LYS A 35 -2.65 24.12 -7.83
C LYS A 35 -2.21 25.44 -8.44
N LYS A 36 -2.92 26.53 -8.15
CA LYS A 36 -2.58 27.88 -8.63
C LYS A 36 -1.43 28.54 -7.85
N GLU A 37 -1.39 28.33 -6.53
CA GLU A 37 -0.47 29.00 -5.62
C GLU A 37 0.81 28.21 -5.33
N GLY A 38 0.95 26.99 -5.84
CA GLY A 38 2.07 26.12 -5.58
C GLY A 38 2.47 25.27 -6.78
N VAL A 39 3.11 24.17 -6.49
CA VAL A 39 3.52 23.14 -7.45
C VAL A 39 2.55 21.96 -7.35
N MET A 40 2.12 21.42 -8.48
CA MET A 40 1.38 20.16 -8.54
C MET A 40 2.03 19.21 -9.52
N GLY A 41 2.08 17.91 -9.20
CA GLY A 41 2.63 16.91 -10.09
C GLY A 41 2.20 15.49 -9.74
N LYS A 42 2.63 14.57 -10.58
CA LYS A 42 2.51 13.13 -10.32
C LYS A 42 3.69 12.67 -9.49
N LEU A 43 3.41 11.82 -8.50
CA LEU A 43 4.42 11.20 -7.65
C LEU A 43 4.48 9.71 -7.98
N ARG A 44 5.49 9.30 -8.73
CA ARG A 44 5.67 7.91 -9.13
C ARG A 44 5.96 7.05 -7.90
N THR A 45 5.12 6.03 -7.68
CA THR A 45 5.27 5.08 -6.58
C THR A 45 6.32 4.01 -6.86
N THR A 46 6.50 3.10 -5.91
CA THR A 46 7.33 1.89 -6.09
C THR A 46 6.70 0.92 -7.09
N ILE A 47 7.50 0.01 -7.61
CA ILE A 47 7.02 -1.17 -8.32
C ILE A 47 7.28 -2.39 -7.41
N PRO A 48 6.24 -3.10 -6.98
CA PRO A 48 4.81 -2.87 -7.23
C PRO A 48 4.23 -1.65 -6.48
N PRO A 49 3.06 -1.12 -6.95
CA PRO A 49 2.40 0.02 -6.30
C PRO A 49 1.64 -0.45 -5.06
N ILE A 50 2.35 -0.70 -3.97
CA ILE A 50 1.81 -1.25 -2.72
C ILE A 50 2.15 -0.32 -1.57
N THR A 51 1.16 0.07 -0.79
CA THR A 51 1.25 0.99 0.34
C THR A 51 2.42 0.67 1.28
N GLY A 52 2.64 -0.61 1.62
CA GLY A 52 3.74 -1.03 2.50
C GLY A 52 5.13 -0.68 1.95
N SER A 53 5.38 -0.97 0.67
CA SER A 53 6.63 -0.64 -0.02
C SER A 53 6.76 0.87 -0.24
N ALA A 54 5.68 1.52 -0.68
CA ALA A 54 5.65 2.93 -1.00
C ALA A 54 5.94 3.82 0.23
N TRP A 55 5.23 3.62 1.35
CA TRP A 55 5.50 4.37 2.58
C TRP A 55 6.86 4.05 3.19
N SER A 56 7.35 2.82 3.05
CA SER A 56 8.72 2.49 3.47
C SER A 56 9.77 3.24 2.64
N SER A 57 9.55 3.37 1.34
CA SER A 57 10.38 4.18 0.44
C SER A 57 10.26 5.68 0.73
N PHE A 58 9.05 6.20 1.01
CA PHE A 58 8.85 7.58 1.45
C PHE A 58 9.69 7.92 2.69
N MET A 59 9.58 7.09 3.73
CA MET A 59 10.20 7.43 5.01
C MET A 59 11.72 7.26 5.02
N THR A 60 12.27 6.40 4.16
CA THR A 60 13.72 6.15 4.11
C THR A 60 14.43 6.86 2.97
N GLY A 61 13.70 7.36 1.97
CA GLY A 61 14.29 7.87 0.74
C GLY A 61 15.00 6.80 -0.11
N LYS A 62 14.76 5.51 0.16
CA LYS A 62 15.49 4.37 -0.41
C LYS A 62 14.57 3.50 -1.27
N ASN A 63 15.15 2.77 -2.24
CA ASN A 63 14.42 1.77 -3.01
C ASN A 63 14.14 0.50 -2.18
N PRO A 64 13.15 -0.34 -2.59
CA PRO A 64 12.77 -1.53 -1.84
C PRO A 64 13.91 -2.53 -1.60
N GLY A 65 14.89 -2.62 -2.50
CA GLY A 65 16.06 -3.48 -2.32
C GLY A 65 17.01 -3.05 -1.20
N LYS A 66 16.92 -1.79 -0.74
CA LYS A 66 17.67 -1.28 0.41
C LYS A 66 16.88 -1.38 1.72
N HIS A 67 15.57 -1.17 1.71
CA HIS A 67 14.79 -1.24 2.96
C HIS A 67 14.10 -2.58 3.21
N GLY A 68 14.08 -3.51 2.25
CA GLY A 68 13.63 -4.88 2.41
C GLY A 68 12.10 -5.09 2.44
N ILE A 69 11.30 -4.07 2.15
CA ILE A 69 9.83 -4.16 2.16
C ILE A 69 9.32 -4.13 0.72
N PHE A 70 8.74 -5.25 0.26
CA PHE A 70 8.22 -5.42 -1.10
C PHE A 70 6.71 -5.53 -1.16
N ASP A 71 6.06 -5.93 -0.05
CA ASP A 71 4.61 -6.13 0.08
C ASP A 71 4.18 -5.94 1.54
N PHE A 72 2.90 -6.08 1.85
CA PHE A 72 2.36 -6.13 3.24
C PHE A 72 2.73 -7.39 3.99
N ILE A 73 3.08 -8.44 3.28
CA ILE A 73 3.51 -9.72 3.84
C ILE A 73 4.90 -10.08 3.31
N SER A 74 5.66 -10.75 4.15
CA SER A 74 6.96 -11.31 3.78
C SER A 74 7.03 -12.78 4.16
N ARG A 75 7.84 -13.53 3.46
CA ARG A 75 8.08 -14.92 3.81
C ARG A 75 9.03 -14.99 5.01
N LYS A 76 8.64 -15.75 6.03
CA LYS A 76 9.50 -16.01 7.17
C LYS A 76 10.69 -16.87 6.71
N GLU A 77 11.90 -16.44 7.07
CA GLU A 77 13.13 -17.12 6.67
C GLU A 77 13.11 -18.62 7.00
N GLY A 78 13.62 -19.44 6.09
CA GLY A 78 13.65 -20.90 6.23
C GLY A 78 12.29 -21.60 6.19
N THR A 79 11.21 -20.89 5.84
CA THR A 79 9.85 -21.45 5.75
C THR A 79 9.13 -20.98 4.50
N TYR A 80 7.93 -21.52 4.22
CA TYR A 80 6.95 -20.96 3.28
C TYR A 80 5.84 -20.18 4.00
N HIS A 81 6.00 -19.95 5.30
CA HIS A 81 5.02 -19.19 6.10
C HIS A 81 5.14 -17.70 5.81
N LEU A 82 4.00 -17.06 5.53
CA LEU A 82 3.91 -15.64 5.25
C LEU A 82 3.48 -14.90 6.51
N THR A 83 4.20 -13.83 6.86
CA THR A 83 3.94 -13.00 8.04
C THR A 83 3.74 -11.55 7.63
N PRO A 84 2.86 -10.79 8.31
CA PRO A 84 2.78 -9.35 8.11
C PRO A 84 4.11 -8.66 8.39
N ILE A 85 4.40 -7.63 7.61
CA ILE A 85 5.56 -6.77 7.87
C ILE A 85 5.31 -5.84 9.05
N ASN A 86 6.36 -5.26 9.60
CA ASN A 86 6.33 -4.30 10.70
C ASN A 86 7.52 -3.33 10.61
N ALA A 87 7.57 -2.32 11.48
CA ALA A 87 8.64 -1.32 11.45
C ALA A 87 10.04 -1.93 11.66
N GLN A 88 10.16 -3.04 12.39
CA GLN A 88 11.44 -3.71 12.66
C GLN A 88 11.88 -4.67 11.53
N LYS A 89 11.07 -4.85 10.49
CA LYS A 89 11.48 -5.54 9.26
C LYS A 89 12.01 -4.59 8.18
N ARG A 90 11.86 -3.30 8.37
CA ARG A 90 12.35 -2.27 7.47
C ARG A 90 13.77 -1.88 7.86
N GLU A 91 14.73 -2.04 6.96
CA GLU A 91 16.07 -1.47 7.12
C GLU A 91 16.12 0.02 6.73
N GLY A 92 16.99 0.76 7.37
CA GLY A 92 17.18 2.18 7.14
C GLY A 92 16.39 3.07 8.09
N ARG A 93 17.04 4.16 8.49
CA ARG A 93 16.46 5.18 9.38
C ARG A 93 15.44 6.02 8.63
N PRO A 94 14.23 6.26 9.19
CA PRO A 94 13.32 7.25 8.63
C PRO A 94 13.91 8.66 8.68
N PHE A 95 13.59 9.49 7.68
CA PHE A 95 14.17 10.83 7.59
C PHE A 95 13.85 11.74 8.79
N TRP A 96 12.74 11.54 9.46
CA TRP A 96 12.39 12.28 10.68
C TRP A 96 13.31 11.98 11.88
N SER A 97 14.01 10.84 11.88
CA SER A 97 15.03 10.57 12.89
C SER A 97 16.23 11.51 12.74
N TRP A 98 16.62 11.84 11.50
CA TRP A 98 17.64 12.85 11.21
C TRP A 98 17.20 14.26 11.64
N VAL A 99 15.91 14.55 11.46
CA VAL A 99 15.30 15.81 11.93
C VAL A 99 15.37 15.89 13.46
N GLY A 100 15.01 14.82 14.15
CA GLY A 100 15.07 14.74 15.62
C GLY A 100 16.49 14.84 16.18
N ASP A 101 17.46 14.18 15.53
CA ASP A 101 18.90 14.25 15.94
C ASP A 101 19.46 15.67 15.79
N ALA A 102 18.95 16.46 14.86
CA ALA A 102 19.29 17.88 14.72
C ALA A 102 18.60 18.79 15.78
N GLY A 103 17.96 18.20 16.78
CA GLY A 103 17.28 18.92 17.86
C GLY A 103 15.87 19.43 17.52
N LYS A 104 15.39 19.21 16.29
CA LYS A 104 14.08 19.68 15.81
C LYS A 104 12.94 18.81 16.33
N ARG A 105 11.79 19.43 16.61
CA ARG A 105 10.60 18.74 17.14
C ARG A 105 9.79 18.10 16.02
N VAL A 106 9.44 16.82 16.17
CA VAL A 106 8.72 16.05 15.16
C VAL A 106 7.43 15.44 15.70
N CYS A 107 6.37 15.49 14.91
CA CYS A 107 5.15 14.74 15.15
C CYS A 107 4.88 13.81 13.95
N ILE A 108 4.81 12.51 14.21
CA ILE A 108 4.58 11.48 13.18
C ILE A 108 3.25 10.80 13.49
N PHE A 109 2.27 11.01 12.65
CA PHE A 109 0.90 10.56 12.89
C PHE A 109 0.38 9.65 11.77
N HIS A 110 0.11 8.40 12.10
CA HIS A 110 -0.50 7.38 11.25
C HIS A 110 0.26 7.03 9.96
N VAL A 111 1.56 7.31 9.87
CA VAL A 111 2.34 6.80 8.74
C VAL A 111 2.28 5.26 8.75
N PRO A 112 1.91 4.61 7.62
CA PRO A 112 1.84 3.15 7.54
C PRO A 112 3.17 2.47 7.85
N ILE A 113 3.11 1.23 8.38
CA ILE A 113 4.27 0.38 8.71
C ILE A 113 5.22 1.03 9.75
N THR A 114 4.65 1.71 10.73
CA THR A 114 5.40 2.35 11.82
C THR A 114 5.16 1.70 13.18
N TYR A 115 4.53 0.52 13.22
CA TYR A 115 4.41 -0.24 14.46
C TYR A 115 5.52 -1.31 14.55
N PRO A 116 6.18 -1.46 15.73
CA PRO A 116 6.04 -0.65 16.95
C PRO A 116 6.61 0.76 16.76
N PRO A 117 6.05 1.78 17.48
CA PRO A 117 6.52 3.15 17.35
C PRO A 117 7.95 3.29 17.88
N GLU A 118 8.78 3.98 17.13
CA GLU A 118 10.13 4.31 17.53
C GLU A 118 10.17 5.54 18.45
N LYS A 119 11.29 5.69 19.16
CA LYS A 119 11.56 6.90 19.94
C LYS A 119 11.89 8.05 18.98
N VAL A 120 11.15 9.14 19.07
CA VAL A 120 11.36 10.37 18.31
C VAL A 120 11.58 11.58 19.21
N ASN A 121 12.19 12.65 18.71
CA ASN A 121 12.23 13.93 19.44
C ASN A 121 10.88 14.65 19.35
N GLY A 122 9.85 14.07 19.96
CA GLY A 122 8.49 14.59 19.86
C GLY A 122 7.44 13.51 20.13
N MET A 123 6.47 13.40 19.24
CA MET A 123 5.34 12.47 19.39
C MET A 123 5.19 11.58 18.16
N MET A 124 4.78 10.33 18.38
CA MET A 124 4.47 9.38 17.33
C MET A 124 3.23 8.56 17.65
N VAL A 125 2.36 8.40 16.66
CA VAL A 125 1.23 7.46 16.67
C VAL A 125 1.40 6.54 15.47
N SER A 126 1.54 5.23 15.71
CA SER A 126 1.72 4.26 14.62
C SER A 126 0.49 4.19 13.71
N GLY A 127 0.73 3.85 12.46
CA GLY A 127 -0.30 3.69 11.44
C GLY A 127 -0.68 2.24 11.16
N MET A 128 -0.96 1.96 9.89
CA MET A 128 -1.34 0.65 9.37
C MET A 128 -0.40 -0.47 9.85
N LEU A 129 -0.97 -1.66 10.07
CA LEU A 129 -0.36 -2.85 10.67
C LEU A 129 -0.05 -2.73 12.18
N THR A 130 -0.61 -1.77 12.88
CA THR A 130 -0.72 -1.84 14.34
C THR A 130 -1.75 -2.91 14.71
N PRO A 131 -1.44 -3.90 15.58
CA PRO A 131 -2.41 -4.93 15.95
C PRO A 131 -3.63 -4.34 16.70
N PRO A 132 -4.88 -4.83 16.47
CA PRO A 132 -6.12 -4.18 16.93
C PRO A 132 -6.21 -4.08 18.43
N ASN A 133 -5.66 -4.69 19.30
CA ASN A 133 -5.84 -4.60 20.76
C ASN A 133 -4.61 -4.08 21.51
N ARG A 134 -3.63 -3.51 20.77
CA ARG A 134 -2.44 -2.96 21.37
C ARG A 134 -2.68 -1.57 21.94
N THR A 135 -2.04 -1.29 23.07
CA THR A 135 -2.04 0.02 23.73
C THR A 135 -0.69 0.72 23.64
N ASP A 136 0.33 0.05 23.12
CA ASP A 136 1.70 0.52 22.96
C ASP A 136 1.99 1.07 21.54
N TYR A 137 0.98 1.67 20.93
CA TYR A 137 1.03 2.20 19.56
C TYR A 137 1.47 3.67 19.50
N THR A 138 1.91 4.25 20.61
CA THR A 138 2.36 5.66 20.67
C THR A 138 3.72 5.81 21.30
N TYR A 139 4.41 6.90 20.92
CA TYR A 139 5.54 7.45 21.66
C TYR A 139 5.30 8.95 21.92
N PRO A 140 5.39 9.41 23.18
CA PRO A 140 5.54 8.60 24.41
C PRO A 140 4.31 7.69 24.64
N ARG A 141 4.46 6.64 25.43
CA ARG A 141 3.37 5.68 25.70
C ARG A 141 2.13 6.29 26.38
N SER A 142 2.31 7.37 27.15
CA SER A 142 1.22 8.12 27.79
C SER A 142 0.22 8.70 26.77
N LEU A 143 0.69 9.05 25.57
CA LEU A 143 -0.12 9.67 24.53
C LEU A 143 -1.35 8.84 24.14
N ALA A 144 -1.28 7.51 24.19
CA ALA A 144 -2.44 6.64 23.92
C ALA A 144 -3.60 6.91 24.89
N LYS A 145 -3.30 7.18 26.18
CA LYS A 145 -4.31 7.53 27.18
C LYS A 145 -4.90 8.92 26.95
N ASP A 146 -4.08 9.86 26.53
CA ASP A 146 -4.53 11.22 26.21
C ASP A 146 -5.46 11.21 25.00
N LEU A 147 -5.13 10.45 23.95
CA LEU A 147 -5.98 10.27 22.77
C LEU A 147 -7.32 9.63 23.14
N GLU A 148 -7.35 8.57 23.93
CA GLU A 148 -8.58 7.91 24.37
C GLU A 148 -9.46 8.86 25.25
N LYS A 149 -8.84 9.70 26.07
CA LYS A 149 -9.55 10.69 26.89
C LYS A 149 -10.25 11.77 26.06
N ILE A 150 -9.60 12.22 24.98
CA ILE A 150 -10.09 13.32 24.12
C ILE A 150 -11.03 12.79 23.05
N ILE A 151 -10.80 11.58 22.59
CA ILE A 151 -11.57 10.89 21.54
C ILE A 151 -11.93 9.50 22.08
N PRO A 152 -12.98 9.39 22.89
CA PRO A 152 -13.41 8.08 23.42
C PRO A 152 -13.68 7.09 22.30
N GLY A 153 -13.09 5.90 22.39
CA GLY A 153 -13.17 4.89 21.36
C GLY A 153 -12.27 5.15 20.14
N TYR A 154 -11.18 5.91 20.31
CA TYR A 154 -10.20 6.15 19.27
C TYR A 154 -9.68 4.84 18.65
N ARG A 155 -9.63 4.80 17.32
CA ARG A 155 -9.21 3.61 16.56
C ARG A 155 -8.23 3.98 15.47
N ILE A 156 -7.19 3.16 15.34
CA ILE A 156 -6.20 3.31 14.28
C ILE A 156 -6.76 2.85 12.94
N HIS A 157 -7.66 1.85 12.94
CA HIS A 157 -8.13 1.19 11.72
C HIS A 157 -9.64 1.16 11.58
N VAL A 158 -10.07 1.08 10.32
CA VAL A 158 -11.42 0.69 9.96
C VAL A 158 -11.61 -0.79 10.30
N THR A 159 -12.56 -1.11 11.17
CA THR A 159 -12.83 -2.48 11.64
C THR A 159 -14.05 -3.12 11.00
N GLU A 160 -14.94 -2.31 10.41
CA GLU A 160 -16.10 -2.79 9.65
C GLU A 160 -15.66 -3.08 8.22
N SER A 161 -15.85 -4.31 7.80
CA SER A 161 -15.59 -4.69 6.41
C SER A 161 -16.79 -4.36 5.54
N TYR A 162 -16.53 -3.91 4.33
CA TYR A 162 -17.56 -3.70 3.31
C TYR A 162 -18.39 -4.97 3.05
N SER A 163 -19.68 -4.80 2.85
CA SER A 163 -20.59 -5.84 2.39
C SER A 163 -21.67 -5.21 1.52
N ARG A 164 -21.95 -5.82 0.36
CA ARG A 164 -23.02 -5.38 -0.53
C ARG A 164 -24.36 -5.33 0.22
N GLY A 165 -25.08 -4.23 0.09
CA GLY A 165 -26.35 -3.96 0.79
C GLY A 165 -26.15 -3.41 2.22
N GLN A 166 -24.90 -3.17 2.65
CA GLN A 166 -24.56 -2.53 3.92
C GLN A 166 -23.60 -1.33 3.74
N GLU A 167 -23.60 -0.75 2.55
CA GLU A 167 -22.74 0.37 2.17
C GLU A 167 -22.87 1.54 3.16
N GLY A 168 -24.09 1.89 3.54
CA GLY A 168 -24.33 2.99 4.50
C GLY A 168 -23.74 2.74 5.88
N ARG A 169 -23.74 1.49 6.37
CA ARG A 169 -23.11 1.14 7.64
C ARG A 169 -21.59 1.23 7.55
N PHE A 170 -21.03 0.73 6.45
CA PHE A 170 -19.60 0.80 6.17
C PHE A 170 -19.12 2.26 6.10
N LEU A 171 -19.81 3.09 5.29
CA LEU A 171 -19.48 4.51 5.14
C LEU A 171 -19.58 5.28 6.46
N LYS A 172 -20.64 5.03 7.25
CA LYS A 172 -20.77 5.66 8.58
C LYS A 172 -19.59 5.33 9.47
N HIS A 173 -19.15 4.07 9.50
CA HIS A 173 -17.99 3.67 10.31
C HIS A 173 -16.68 4.28 9.78
N LEU A 174 -16.49 4.30 8.45
CA LEU A 174 -15.34 4.93 7.81
C LEU A 174 -15.29 6.44 8.12
N ASP A 175 -16.44 7.12 8.11
CA ASP A 175 -16.57 8.53 8.49
C ASP A 175 -16.17 8.75 9.95
N GLU A 176 -16.67 7.93 10.87
CA GLU A 176 -16.33 8.01 12.30
C GLU A 176 -14.83 7.87 12.54
N VAL A 177 -14.19 6.87 11.90
CA VAL A 177 -12.74 6.64 12.04
C VAL A 177 -11.95 7.81 11.43
N THR A 178 -12.38 8.31 10.27
CA THR A 178 -11.71 9.44 9.61
C THR A 178 -11.84 10.72 10.44
N ASP A 179 -13.03 11.01 11.02
CA ASP A 179 -13.25 12.17 11.88
C ASP A 179 -12.43 12.09 13.17
N HIS A 180 -12.33 10.91 13.78
CA HIS A 180 -11.46 10.69 14.94
C HIS A 180 -9.99 10.94 14.59
N ARG A 181 -9.54 10.51 13.42
CA ARG A 181 -8.17 10.73 12.93
C ARG A 181 -7.88 12.21 12.72
N VAL A 182 -8.79 12.94 12.08
CA VAL A 182 -8.64 14.39 11.88
C VAL A 182 -8.62 15.14 13.21
N LYS A 183 -9.50 14.79 14.17
CA LYS A 183 -9.50 15.39 15.53
C LYS A 183 -8.20 15.11 16.29
N ALA A 184 -7.67 13.88 16.19
CA ALA A 184 -6.40 13.52 16.81
C ALA A 184 -5.24 14.28 16.19
N MET A 185 -5.21 14.42 14.86
CA MET A 185 -4.21 15.21 14.15
C MET A 185 -4.23 16.68 14.59
N GLU A 186 -5.41 17.30 14.66
CA GLU A 186 -5.58 18.67 15.14
C GLU A 186 -5.13 18.84 16.59
N TYR A 187 -5.50 17.91 17.46
CA TYR A 187 -5.06 17.90 18.85
C TYR A 187 -3.54 17.86 18.95
N LEU A 188 -2.90 16.91 18.25
CA LEU A 188 -1.44 16.75 18.27
C LEU A 188 -0.72 17.96 17.70
N PHE A 189 -1.25 18.56 16.64
CA PHE A 189 -0.66 19.75 16.04
C PHE A 189 -0.57 20.91 17.05
N LYS A 190 -1.56 21.05 17.93
CA LYS A 190 -1.66 22.11 18.93
C LYS A 190 -0.83 21.86 20.21
N GLN A 191 -0.20 20.66 20.36
CA GLN A 191 0.49 20.33 21.62
C GLN A 191 1.84 21.03 21.77
N GLU A 192 2.56 21.23 20.68
CA GLU A 192 3.92 21.79 20.68
C GLU A 192 4.17 22.65 19.44
N ASP A 193 5.27 23.39 19.44
CA ASP A 193 5.75 24.13 18.28
C ASP A 193 6.62 23.21 17.42
N TRP A 194 5.99 22.46 16.52
CA TRP A 194 6.64 21.47 15.67
C TRP A 194 7.51 22.10 14.59
N ASP A 195 8.64 21.46 14.25
CA ASP A 195 9.45 21.74 13.06
C ASP A 195 9.02 20.88 11.88
N LEU A 196 8.63 19.61 12.16
CA LEU A 196 8.10 18.67 11.19
C LEU A 196 6.83 18.03 11.72
N PHE A 197 5.76 18.14 10.98
CA PHE A 197 4.50 17.44 11.25
C PHE A 197 4.12 16.57 10.05
N ILE A 198 3.95 15.27 10.26
CA ILE A 198 3.50 14.33 9.24
C ILE A 198 2.19 13.70 9.70
N GLY A 199 1.13 13.85 8.93
CA GLY A 199 -0.15 13.21 9.19
C GLY A 199 -0.68 12.46 7.98
N VAL A 200 -1.13 11.19 8.16
CA VAL A 200 -1.67 10.36 7.07
C VAL A 200 -3.13 10.04 7.28
N VAL A 201 -3.92 10.15 6.21
CA VAL A 201 -5.35 9.81 6.17
C VAL A 201 -5.61 8.78 5.08
N GLU A 202 -6.13 7.61 5.46
CA GLU A 202 -6.36 6.45 4.57
C GLU A 202 -7.78 6.40 3.97
N GLY A 203 -8.69 7.30 4.40
CA GLY A 203 -10.12 7.20 4.06
C GLY A 203 -10.43 7.23 2.57
N ILE A 204 -9.63 7.96 1.77
CA ILE A 204 -9.77 8.01 0.30
C ILE A 204 -9.49 6.64 -0.31
N ASP A 205 -8.39 6.00 0.08
CA ASP A 205 -8.01 4.69 -0.46
C ASP A 205 -9.07 3.63 -0.15
N VAL A 206 -9.51 3.56 1.11
CA VAL A 206 -10.52 2.61 1.57
C VAL A 206 -11.86 2.77 0.81
N VAL A 207 -12.34 3.99 0.61
CA VAL A 207 -13.60 4.21 -0.13
C VAL A 207 -13.46 3.88 -1.61
N GLN A 208 -12.30 4.13 -2.21
CA GLN A 208 -12.02 3.82 -3.61
C GLN A 208 -11.95 2.31 -3.86
N HIS A 209 -11.29 1.54 -3.00
CA HIS A 209 -11.26 0.10 -3.10
C HIS A 209 -12.66 -0.51 -3.12
N GLU A 210 -13.53 -0.08 -2.24
CA GLU A 210 -14.83 -0.72 -2.04
C GLU A 210 -15.93 -0.18 -2.97
N LEU A 211 -15.93 1.12 -3.28
CA LEU A 211 -17.07 1.79 -3.91
C LEU A 211 -16.78 2.40 -5.29
N TRP A 212 -15.66 2.07 -5.93
CA TRP A 212 -15.38 2.55 -7.29
C TRP A 212 -16.51 2.21 -8.27
N HIS A 213 -17.06 1.01 -8.17
CA HIS A 213 -18.18 0.55 -9.00
C HIS A 213 -19.48 1.35 -8.82
N CYS A 214 -19.62 2.08 -7.73
CA CYS A 214 -20.76 2.97 -7.52
C CYS A 214 -20.56 4.31 -8.22
N TRP A 215 -19.32 4.74 -8.41
CA TRP A 215 -18.98 6.05 -8.96
C TRP A 215 -18.74 6.04 -10.47
N ASP A 216 -18.04 5.02 -10.99
CA ASP A 216 -17.62 4.94 -12.38
C ASP A 216 -18.67 4.25 -13.27
N PRO A 217 -19.36 4.97 -14.20
CA PRO A 217 -20.35 4.38 -15.10
C PRO A 217 -19.78 3.31 -16.04
N ASN A 218 -18.47 3.29 -16.27
CA ASN A 218 -17.79 2.32 -17.14
C ASN A 218 -17.39 1.03 -16.40
N HIS A 219 -17.61 0.98 -15.09
CA HIS A 219 -17.32 -0.24 -14.32
C HIS A 219 -18.42 -1.28 -14.56
N PHE A 220 -18.05 -2.55 -14.84
CA PHE A 220 -19.00 -3.63 -15.18
C PHE A 220 -20.05 -3.91 -14.09
N ARG A 221 -19.80 -3.51 -12.84
CA ARG A 221 -20.71 -3.63 -11.70
C ARG A 221 -21.58 -2.39 -11.48
N TYR A 222 -21.37 -1.33 -12.27
CA TYR A 222 -22.15 -0.11 -12.14
C TYR A 222 -23.63 -0.36 -12.41
N SER A 223 -24.50 0.25 -11.62
CA SER A 223 -25.94 0.24 -11.83
C SER A 223 -26.49 1.63 -11.53
N ALA A 224 -27.05 2.29 -12.52
CA ALA A 224 -27.67 3.60 -12.30
C ALA A 224 -28.94 3.52 -11.45
N ALA A 225 -29.69 2.41 -11.57
CA ALA A 225 -30.94 2.21 -10.82
C ALA A 225 -30.66 1.97 -9.33
N GLY A 226 -31.13 2.88 -8.47
CA GLY A 226 -31.00 2.77 -7.02
C GLY A 226 -29.59 2.99 -6.47
N ASN A 227 -28.67 3.56 -7.25
CA ASN A 227 -27.32 3.88 -6.81
C ASN A 227 -27.32 5.11 -5.89
N ARG A 228 -27.35 4.85 -4.59
CA ARG A 228 -27.35 5.89 -3.54
C ARG A 228 -25.95 6.35 -3.14
N TYR A 229 -24.90 5.72 -3.65
CA TYR A 229 -23.51 5.90 -3.20
C TYR A 229 -22.59 6.37 -4.34
N SER A 230 -23.17 6.88 -5.44
CA SER A 230 -22.40 7.42 -6.57
C SER A 230 -21.54 8.62 -6.21
N ASP A 231 -21.83 9.29 -5.12
CA ASP A 231 -21.10 10.45 -4.62
C ASP A 231 -20.15 10.12 -3.44
N ALA A 232 -20.03 8.83 -3.04
CA ALA A 232 -19.22 8.45 -1.90
C ALA A 232 -17.74 8.84 -2.08
N ILE A 233 -17.13 8.50 -3.21
CA ILE A 233 -15.74 8.90 -3.52
C ILE A 233 -15.60 10.42 -3.60
N PRO A 234 -16.39 11.17 -4.40
CA PRO A 234 -16.35 12.63 -4.39
C PRO A 234 -16.47 13.27 -3.00
N LYS A 235 -17.35 12.77 -2.13
CA LYS A 235 -17.51 13.29 -0.76
C LYS A 235 -16.25 13.11 0.09
N TYR A 236 -15.52 12.00 -0.07
CA TYR A 236 -14.26 11.82 0.65
C TYR A 236 -13.19 12.79 0.19
N TYR A 237 -13.09 13.06 -1.11
CA TYR A 237 -12.20 14.10 -1.63
C TYR A 237 -12.61 15.51 -1.13
N GLN A 238 -13.90 15.82 -1.09
CA GLN A 238 -14.41 17.09 -0.52
C GLN A 238 -14.10 17.21 0.97
N LYS A 239 -14.18 16.11 1.73
CA LYS A 239 -13.79 16.08 3.15
C LYS A 239 -12.29 16.38 3.33
N MET A 240 -11.45 15.92 2.43
CA MET A 240 -10.02 16.25 2.43
C MET A 240 -9.75 17.68 1.95
N ASP A 241 -10.54 18.21 1.02
CA ASP A 241 -10.49 19.61 0.61
C ASP A 241 -10.78 20.55 1.78
N ASP A 242 -11.81 20.22 2.59
CA ASP A 242 -12.12 20.97 3.82
C ASP A 242 -11.02 20.85 4.88
N LEU A 243 -10.44 19.65 5.07
CA LEU A 243 -9.30 19.47 5.96
C LEU A 243 -8.10 20.33 5.52
N LEU A 244 -7.79 20.35 4.23
CA LEU A 244 -6.73 21.19 3.67
C LEU A 244 -7.01 22.69 3.90
N ARG A 245 -8.24 23.13 3.69
CA ARG A 245 -8.64 24.51 3.98
C ARG A 245 -8.38 24.85 5.45
N ARG A 246 -8.80 23.99 6.39
CA ARG A 246 -8.56 24.18 7.82
C ARG A 246 -7.07 24.21 8.17
N ILE A 247 -6.27 23.31 7.60
CA ILE A 247 -4.81 23.31 7.79
C ILE A 247 -4.24 24.66 7.36
N MET A 248 -4.60 25.14 6.17
CA MET A 248 -4.04 26.36 5.59
C MET A 248 -4.50 27.64 6.27
N GLU A 249 -5.73 27.67 6.80
CA GLU A 249 -6.32 28.88 7.36
C GLU A 249 -6.24 28.94 8.90
N GLU A 250 -6.21 27.78 9.58
CA GLU A 250 -6.38 27.72 11.02
C GLU A 250 -5.14 27.13 11.74
N TRP A 251 -4.33 26.25 11.06
CA TRP A 251 -3.27 25.52 11.75
C TRP A 251 -1.88 26.06 11.45
N ILE A 252 -1.59 26.36 10.18
CA ILE A 252 -0.26 26.76 9.75
C ILE A 252 -0.22 28.26 9.40
N ASP A 253 0.94 28.88 9.57
CA ASP A 253 1.24 30.25 9.16
C ASP A 253 2.29 30.30 8.04
N SER A 254 2.80 31.50 7.73
CA SER A 254 3.77 31.71 6.65
C SER A 254 5.15 31.06 6.89
N ARG A 255 5.44 30.59 8.10
CA ARG A 255 6.68 29.85 8.42
C ARG A 255 6.62 28.41 7.91
N TRP A 256 5.45 27.91 7.57
CA TRP A 256 5.25 26.52 7.18
C TRP A 256 5.30 26.32 5.68
N THR A 257 6.00 25.30 5.29
CA THR A 257 5.87 24.68 3.97
C THR A 257 4.88 23.52 4.07
N LEU A 258 3.90 23.48 3.16
CA LEU A 258 2.90 22.44 3.06
C LEU A 258 3.22 21.51 1.90
N ILE A 259 3.32 20.21 2.17
CA ILE A 259 3.46 19.14 1.19
C ILE A 259 2.23 18.24 1.31
N ILE A 260 1.48 18.05 0.23
CA ILE A 260 0.43 17.05 0.12
C ILE A 260 0.92 15.97 -0.82
N MET A 261 0.86 14.71 -0.38
CA MET A 261 1.31 13.61 -1.21
C MET A 261 0.44 12.38 -1.04
N SER A 262 0.41 11.52 -2.04
CA SER A 262 -0.09 10.16 -1.89
C SER A 262 0.96 9.14 -2.31
N ASP A 263 0.89 7.98 -1.70
CA ASP A 263 1.82 6.88 -1.93
C ASP A 263 1.60 6.19 -3.29
N HIS A 264 0.39 6.22 -3.81
CA HIS A 264 -0.03 5.76 -5.13
C HIS A 264 -1.34 6.45 -5.55
N GLY A 265 -1.75 6.27 -6.80
CA GLY A 265 -3.06 6.66 -7.28
C GLY A 265 -4.06 5.51 -7.20
N ALA A 266 -5.26 5.73 -7.70
CA ALA A 266 -6.34 4.74 -7.75
C ALA A 266 -7.09 4.75 -9.08
N GLY A 267 -7.74 3.63 -9.39
CA GLY A 267 -8.57 3.47 -10.58
C GLY A 267 -9.42 2.19 -10.53
N PRO A 268 -10.25 1.91 -11.54
CA PRO A 268 -11.14 0.77 -11.55
C PRO A 268 -10.39 -0.57 -11.51
N LEU A 269 -10.93 -1.53 -10.76
CA LEU A 269 -10.51 -2.93 -10.79
C LEU A 269 -11.63 -3.78 -11.37
N LYS A 270 -11.36 -4.44 -12.49
CA LYS A 270 -12.37 -5.24 -13.22
C LYS A 270 -12.11 -6.74 -13.14
N LYS A 271 -10.85 -7.16 -13.17
CA LYS A 271 -10.46 -8.58 -13.21
C LYS A 271 -9.31 -8.89 -12.27
N LEU A 272 -9.21 -10.15 -11.89
CA LEU A 272 -8.11 -10.73 -11.12
C LEU A 272 -7.40 -11.79 -11.94
N LEU A 273 -6.08 -11.75 -11.97
CA LEU A 273 -5.20 -12.80 -12.51
C LEU A 273 -4.65 -13.63 -11.35
N TYR A 274 -5.00 -14.90 -11.28
CA TYR A 274 -4.55 -15.84 -10.26
C TYR A 274 -3.22 -16.49 -10.68
N LEU A 275 -2.13 -15.97 -10.17
CA LEU A 275 -0.77 -16.34 -10.62
C LEU A 275 -0.40 -17.79 -10.33
N ASN A 276 -0.84 -18.35 -9.19
CA ASN A 276 -0.56 -19.74 -8.90
C ASN A 276 -1.28 -20.70 -9.86
N ASN A 277 -2.46 -20.31 -10.37
CA ASN A 277 -3.13 -21.07 -11.44
C ASN A 277 -2.34 -21.01 -12.77
N PHE A 278 -1.81 -19.82 -13.09
CA PHE A 278 -0.92 -19.66 -14.25
C PHE A 278 0.33 -20.54 -14.13
N LEU A 279 0.99 -20.52 -12.96
CA LEU A 279 2.18 -21.35 -12.72
C LEU A 279 1.87 -22.85 -12.76
N MET A 280 0.72 -23.28 -12.22
CA MET A 280 0.27 -24.69 -12.33
C MET A 280 -0.01 -25.10 -13.77
N LYS A 281 -0.75 -24.27 -14.52
CA LYS A 281 -1.11 -24.56 -15.92
C LYS A 281 0.13 -24.75 -16.80
N ASN A 282 1.16 -23.93 -16.57
CA ASN A 282 2.42 -23.98 -17.34
C ASN A 282 3.49 -24.90 -16.72
N GLY A 283 3.14 -25.67 -15.71
CA GLY A 283 4.01 -26.72 -15.15
C GLY A 283 5.11 -26.23 -14.20
N PHE A 284 5.13 -24.94 -13.84
CA PHE A 284 6.09 -24.38 -12.88
C PHE A 284 5.73 -24.67 -11.42
N MET A 285 4.46 -24.94 -11.13
CA MET A 285 3.97 -25.37 -9.83
C MET A 285 3.31 -26.75 -9.94
N LYS A 286 3.59 -27.62 -9.00
CA LYS A 286 3.07 -28.99 -8.93
C LYS A 286 2.34 -29.21 -7.61
N LEU A 287 1.25 -29.98 -7.66
CA LEU A 287 0.52 -30.41 -6.47
C LEU A 287 1.02 -31.79 -6.04
N LYS A 288 0.93 -32.07 -4.74
CA LYS A 288 1.24 -33.38 -4.17
C LYS A 288 0.38 -34.47 -4.81
N GLU A 289 0.98 -35.61 -5.05
CA GLU A 289 0.24 -36.82 -5.42
C GLU A 289 -0.38 -37.46 -4.17
N GLY A 290 -1.50 -38.19 -4.38
CA GLY A 290 -2.20 -38.89 -3.32
C GLY A 290 -3.71 -38.67 -3.37
N PHE A 291 -4.46 -39.52 -2.67
CA PHE A 291 -5.93 -39.53 -2.71
C PHE A 291 -6.57 -38.18 -2.34
N ARG A 292 -6.17 -37.59 -1.20
CA ARG A 292 -6.73 -36.31 -0.73
C ARG A 292 -6.38 -35.11 -1.63
N PRO A 293 -5.12 -34.86 -2.01
CA PRO A 293 -4.78 -33.79 -2.95
C PRO A 293 -5.47 -33.97 -4.31
N SER A 294 -5.57 -35.19 -4.82
CA SER A 294 -6.22 -35.48 -6.10
C SER A 294 -7.74 -35.17 -6.07
N ILE A 295 -8.44 -35.48 -4.98
CA ILE A 295 -9.85 -35.13 -4.81
C ILE A 295 -10.01 -33.60 -4.71
N LYS A 296 -9.18 -32.90 -3.93
CA LYS A 296 -9.21 -31.43 -3.86
C LYS A 296 -8.96 -30.83 -5.24
N HIS A 297 -8.01 -31.34 -6.00
CA HIS A 297 -7.70 -30.88 -7.36
C HIS A 297 -8.88 -31.13 -8.31
N LEU A 298 -9.55 -32.28 -8.21
CA LEU A 298 -10.76 -32.57 -8.99
C LEU A 298 -11.88 -31.58 -8.66
N PHE A 299 -12.13 -31.32 -7.39
CA PHE A 299 -13.10 -30.32 -6.96
C PHE A 299 -12.75 -28.92 -7.44
N PHE A 300 -11.48 -28.54 -7.32
CA PHE A 300 -10.97 -27.28 -7.85
C PHE A 300 -11.24 -27.14 -9.36
N ARG A 301 -10.89 -28.16 -10.16
CA ARG A 301 -11.14 -28.19 -11.62
C ARG A 301 -12.62 -28.15 -11.97
N ALA A 302 -13.46 -28.75 -11.15
CA ALA A 302 -14.93 -28.71 -11.30
C ALA A 302 -15.55 -27.36 -10.87
N GLY A 303 -14.72 -26.40 -10.43
CA GLY A 303 -15.17 -25.09 -9.98
C GLY A 303 -15.69 -25.06 -8.54
N PHE A 304 -15.46 -26.12 -7.75
CA PHE A 304 -15.74 -26.10 -6.33
C PHE A 304 -14.62 -25.39 -5.58
N VAL A 305 -14.69 -24.07 -5.57
CA VAL A 305 -13.70 -23.16 -5.04
C VAL A 305 -14.36 -22.14 -4.10
N PRO A 306 -13.60 -21.50 -3.21
CA PRO A 306 -14.11 -20.49 -2.29
C PRO A 306 -15.03 -19.46 -2.96
N MET A 307 -14.62 -18.94 -4.10
CA MET A 307 -15.35 -17.90 -4.82
C MET A 307 -16.71 -18.39 -5.34
N THR A 308 -16.79 -19.60 -5.91
CA THR A 308 -18.05 -20.18 -6.40
C THR A 308 -19.04 -20.40 -5.25
N PHE A 309 -18.55 -20.88 -4.11
CA PHE A 309 -19.38 -21.07 -2.92
C PHE A 309 -19.89 -19.73 -2.38
N TYR A 310 -19.05 -18.72 -2.37
CA TYR A 310 -19.43 -17.36 -2.01
C TYR A 310 -20.54 -16.80 -2.92
N HIS A 311 -20.44 -16.97 -4.23
CA HIS A 311 -21.46 -16.54 -5.18
C HIS A 311 -22.78 -17.30 -4.99
N LEU A 312 -22.70 -18.58 -4.69
CA LEU A 312 -23.89 -19.38 -4.38
C LEU A 312 -24.62 -18.83 -3.15
N LEU A 313 -23.91 -18.54 -2.07
CA LEU A 313 -24.48 -17.95 -0.86
C LEU A 313 -25.11 -16.57 -1.12
N LEU A 314 -24.47 -15.74 -1.95
CA LEU A 314 -25.05 -14.45 -2.36
C LEU A 314 -26.37 -14.63 -3.14
N ARG A 315 -26.42 -15.58 -4.08
CA ARG A 315 -27.64 -15.88 -4.87
C ARG A 315 -28.78 -16.42 -4.00
N MET A 316 -28.46 -17.16 -2.94
CA MET A 316 -29.46 -17.67 -1.99
C MET A 316 -29.91 -16.61 -0.95
N GLY A 317 -29.48 -15.34 -1.07
CA GLY A 317 -29.81 -14.29 -0.11
C GLY A 317 -29.14 -14.45 1.27
N LEU A 318 -28.23 -15.40 1.40
CA LEU A 318 -27.53 -15.74 2.65
C LEU A 318 -26.24 -14.89 2.85
N GLY A 319 -26.12 -13.76 2.20
CA GLY A 319 -24.96 -12.86 2.31
C GLY A 319 -24.65 -12.43 3.76
N ARG A 320 -25.63 -12.50 4.66
CA ARG A 320 -25.41 -12.28 6.11
C ARG A 320 -24.54 -13.34 6.79
N MET A 321 -24.44 -14.54 6.20
CA MET A 321 -23.55 -15.60 6.70
C MET A 321 -22.06 -15.34 6.38
N LYS A 322 -21.76 -14.28 5.65
CA LYS A 322 -20.40 -13.81 5.32
C LYS A 322 -19.48 -13.73 6.55
N LYS A 323 -20.01 -13.38 7.73
CA LYS A 323 -19.21 -13.31 8.97
C LYS A 323 -18.62 -14.67 9.42
N LYS A 324 -19.30 -15.80 9.06
CA LYS A 324 -18.87 -17.15 9.45
C LYS A 324 -18.15 -17.92 8.32
N THR A 325 -18.32 -17.49 7.07
CA THR A 325 -17.79 -18.19 5.88
C THR A 325 -16.75 -17.39 5.11
N ARG A 326 -16.29 -16.25 5.66
CA ARG A 326 -15.23 -15.46 5.04
C ARG A 326 -13.95 -16.30 5.06
N PHE A 327 -13.60 -16.84 3.89
CA PHE A 327 -12.41 -17.63 3.67
C PHE A 327 -11.17 -16.88 4.20
N GLY A 328 -10.42 -17.51 5.09
CA GLY A 328 -9.29 -16.91 5.79
C GLY A 328 -9.49 -16.72 7.30
N GLN A 329 -10.61 -17.12 7.91
CA GLN A 329 -10.75 -17.22 9.36
C GLN A 329 -10.59 -18.68 9.80
N GLY A 330 -9.70 -18.92 10.71
CA GLY A 330 -9.14 -20.19 11.19
C GLY A 330 -10.04 -21.39 11.50
N GLU A 331 -11.35 -21.35 11.24
CA GLU A 331 -12.28 -22.42 11.56
C GLU A 331 -13.34 -22.67 10.47
N SER A 332 -13.02 -22.47 9.18
CA SER A 332 -13.93 -22.94 8.16
C SER A 332 -13.82 -24.47 8.05
N TRP A 333 -14.86 -25.21 8.43
CA TRP A 333 -14.96 -26.67 8.21
C TRP A 333 -14.80 -27.06 6.72
N LEU A 334 -14.89 -26.08 5.79
CA LEU A 334 -14.69 -26.27 4.35
C LEU A 334 -13.21 -26.20 3.94
N ARG A 335 -12.32 -25.61 4.77
CA ARG A 335 -10.88 -25.48 4.46
C ARG A 335 -10.21 -26.81 4.03
N PRO A 336 -10.52 -27.97 4.66
CA PRO A 336 -9.95 -29.24 4.24
C PRO A 336 -10.33 -29.69 2.82
N PHE A 337 -11.34 -29.07 2.19
CA PHE A 337 -11.80 -29.42 0.85
C PHE A 337 -11.22 -28.51 -0.24
N PHE A 338 -10.61 -27.37 0.11
CA PHE A 338 -10.03 -26.45 -0.85
C PHE A 338 -8.51 -26.67 -0.97
N LEU A 339 -7.99 -26.34 -2.16
CA LEU A 339 -6.55 -26.31 -2.39
C LEU A 339 -5.90 -25.17 -1.57
N SER A 340 -4.70 -25.42 -1.08
CA SER A 340 -3.87 -24.47 -0.36
C SER A 340 -2.38 -24.72 -0.64
N PHE A 341 -1.49 -23.89 -0.13
CA PHE A 341 -0.05 -24.13 -0.21
C PHE A 341 0.42 -25.44 0.49
N GLU A 342 -0.40 -25.97 1.41
CA GLU A 342 -0.15 -27.28 2.02
C GLU A 342 -0.21 -28.44 1.01
N ASP A 343 -0.98 -28.26 -0.08
CA ASP A 343 -1.16 -29.25 -1.14
C ASP A 343 -0.10 -29.13 -2.25
N VAL A 344 0.78 -28.12 -2.21
CA VAL A 344 1.87 -27.91 -3.17
C VAL A 344 3.01 -28.91 -2.91
N ASP A 345 3.50 -29.57 -3.96
CA ASP A 345 4.72 -30.35 -3.91
C ASP A 345 5.95 -29.47 -4.17
N TRP A 346 6.54 -29.00 -3.10
CA TRP A 346 7.71 -28.13 -3.14
C TRP A 346 8.95 -28.79 -3.73
N ASN A 347 9.02 -30.14 -3.75
CA ASN A 347 10.13 -30.86 -4.34
C ASN A 347 10.05 -30.93 -5.88
N GLN A 348 8.92 -30.51 -6.45
CA GLN A 348 8.70 -30.47 -7.91
C GLN A 348 8.26 -29.08 -8.39
N THR A 349 8.09 -28.12 -7.51
CA THR A 349 7.67 -26.76 -7.82
C THR A 349 8.88 -25.87 -8.08
N LYS A 350 8.98 -25.29 -9.29
CA LYS A 350 10.04 -24.37 -9.71
C LYS A 350 9.78 -22.93 -9.28
N ALA A 351 8.49 -22.51 -9.27
CA ALA A 351 8.10 -21.14 -8.97
C ALA A 351 6.74 -21.07 -8.25
N TYR A 352 6.54 -19.99 -7.49
CA TYR A 352 5.32 -19.72 -6.74
C TYR A 352 5.08 -18.19 -6.65
N SER A 353 3.89 -17.80 -6.26
CA SER A 353 3.54 -16.40 -6.12
C SER A 353 2.80 -16.16 -4.81
N PHE A 354 3.08 -15.03 -4.21
CA PHE A 354 2.28 -14.40 -3.16
C PHE A 354 2.30 -12.88 -3.35
N GLY A 355 1.44 -12.16 -2.64
CA GLY A 355 1.30 -10.71 -2.79
C GLY A 355 0.10 -10.33 -3.66
N SER A 356 -0.14 -9.03 -3.73
CA SER A 356 -1.31 -8.43 -4.37
C SER A 356 -0.94 -7.34 -5.38
N THR A 357 -1.93 -6.89 -6.16
CA THR A 357 -1.89 -5.73 -7.05
C THR A 357 -1.06 -5.92 -8.32
N ALA A 358 0.25 -6.12 -8.21
CA ALA A 358 1.15 -6.41 -9.33
C ALA A 358 1.63 -7.87 -9.26
N GLY A 359 2.05 -8.41 -10.39
CA GLY A 359 2.54 -9.78 -10.46
C GLY A 359 3.88 -9.94 -9.78
N GLN A 360 3.94 -10.75 -8.74
CA GLN A 360 5.16 -11.08 -8.00
C GLN A 360 5.40 -12.60 -8.07
N ILE A 361 6.46 -13.03 -8.71
CA ILE A 361 6.79 -14.45 -8.88
C ILE A 361 8.15 -14.72 -8.25
N PHE A 362 8.19 -15.73 -7.39
CA PHE A 362 9.38 -16.20 -6.69
C PHE A 362 9.79 -17.54 -7.26
N LEU A 363 11.06 -17.73 -7.55
CA LEU A 363 11.63 -19.03 -7.84
C LEU A 363 11.82 -19.80 -6.54
N ASN A 364 11.63 -21.11 -6.58
CA ASN A 364 11.92 -22.00 -5.47
C ASN A 364 13.41 -22.36 -5.47
N LEU A 365 14.26 -21.38 -5.04
CA LEU A 365 15.71 -21.44 -5.15
C LEU A 365 16.35 -22.28 -4.05
N LYS A 366 17.34 -23.10 -4.43
CA LYS A 366 18.23 -23.77 -3.47
C LYS A 366 18.97 -22.74 -2.62
N GLY A 367 18.98 -22.95 -1.30
CA GLY A 367 19.67 -22.08 -0.35
C GLY A 367 18.91 -20.78 0.02
N ARG A 368 17.71 -20.55 -0.55
CA ARG A 368 16.78 -19.48 -0.16
C ARG A 368 15.47 -20.06 0.40
N GLU A 369 14.87 -20.98 -0.34
CA GLU A 369 13.66 -21.69 0.10
C GLU A 369 14.01 -23.01 0.79
N PRO A 370 13.20 -23.45 1.79
CA PRO A 370 13.49 -24.66 2.58
C PRO A 370 13.56 -25.94 1.74
N ARG A 371 12.81 -25.99 0.63
CA ARG A 371 12.78 -27.09 -0.32
C ARG A 371 13.04 -26.59 -1.74
N GLY A 372 13.98 -25.66 -1.87
CA GLY A 372 14.35 -25.09 -3.16
C GLY A 372 14.94 -26.16 -4.09
N ILE A 373 14.46 -26.18 -5.33
CA ILE A 373 14.91 -27.13 -6.35
C ILE A 373 15.68 -26.47 -7.49
N VAL A 374 15.44 -25.18 -7.73
CA VAL A 374 16.09 -24.41 -8.80
C VAL A 374 17.46 -23.94 -8.31
N SER A 375 18.52 -24.30 -9.02
CA SER A 375 19.87 -23.84 -8.68
C SER A 375 20.08 -22.38 -9.04
N PRO A 376 20.69 -21.57 -8.15
CA PRO A 376 21.07 -20.20 -8.49
C PRO A 376 21.99 -20.15 -9.72
N GLY A 377 21.93 -19.06 -10.47
CA GLY A 377 22.73 -18.87 -11.68
C GLY A 377 21.99 -19.34 -12.95
N ARG A 378 22.61 -20.12 -13.79
CA ARG A 378 22.12 -20.47 -15.14
C ARG A 378 20.72 -21.09 -15.13
N GLU A 379 20.46 -22.07 -14.28
CA GLU A 379 19.14 -22.72 -14.21
C GLU A 379 18.04 -21.71 -13.79
N ALA A 380 18.33 -20.84 -12.83
CA ALA A 380 17.40 -19.79 -12.42
C ALA A 380 17.09 -18.82 -13.57
N GLU A 381 18.10 -18.44 -14.37
CA GLU A 381 17.89 -17.56 -15.53
C GLU A 381 17.07 -18.25 -16.64
N GLU A 382 17.30 -19.54 -16.87
CA GLU A 382 16.52 -20.34 -17.83
C GLU A 382 15.05 -20.41 -17.39
N VAL A 383 14.77 -20.74 -16.12
CA VAL A 383 13.40 -20.80 -15.59
C VAL A 383 12.72 -19.41 -15.59
N LYS A 384 13.44 -18.33 -15.25
CA LYS A 384 12.91 -16.96 -15.39
C LYS A 384 12.55 -16.66 -16.84
N GLY A 385 13.42 -17.02 -17.78
CA GLY A 385 13.17 -16.85 -19.22
C GLY A 385 11.91 -17.57 -19.69
N GLU A 386 11.73 -18.85 -19.32
CA GLU A 386 10.53 -19.63 -19.62
C GLU A 386 9.26 -18.96 -19.08
N ILE A 387 9.26 -18.53 -17.81
CA ILE A 387 8.10 -17.85 -17.19
C ILE A 387 7.79 -16.52 -17.89
N ILE A 388 8.82 -15.74 -18.23
CA ILE A 388 8.66 -14.45 -18.92
C ILE A 388 8.03 -14.64 -20.30
N GLU A 389 8.44 -15.65 -21.06
CA GLU A 389 7.85 -15.94 -22.39
C GLU A 389 6.39 -16.36 -22.28
N GLU A 390 6.02 -17.18 -21.31
CA GLU A 390 4.62 -17.54 -21.04
C GLU A 390 3.79 -16.32 -20.62
N LEU A 391 4.35 -15.41 -19.78
CA LEU A 391 3.69 -14.16 -19.39
C LEU A 391 3.47 -13.22 -20.58
N LYS A 392 4.42 -13.07 -21.50
CA LYS A 392 4.28 -12.25 -22.72
C LYS A 392 3.17 -12.78 -23.63
N ASN A 393 2.91 -14.07 -23.60
CA ASN A 393 1.91 -14.73 -24.41
C ASN A 393 0.54 -14.83 -23.74
N LEU A 394 0.44 -14.43 -22.45
CA LEU A 394 -0.80 -14.48 -21.70
C LEU A 394 -1.84 -13.52 -22.28
N VAL A 395 -2.97 -14.09 -22.72
CA VAL A 395 -4.14 -13.37 -23.21
C VAL A 395 -5.33 -13.61 -22.28
N ASP A 396 -6.18 -12.62 -22.19
CA ASP A 396 -7.50 -12.75 -21.56
C ASP A 396 -8.47 -13.40 -22.55
N ASP A 397 -8.93 -14.61 -22.24
CA ASP A 397 -9.78 -15.43 -23.12
C ASP A 397 -11.10 -14.73 -23.50
N GLU A 398 -11.60 -13.79 -22.67
CA GLU A 398 -12.83 -13.06 -22.97
C GLU A 398 -12.62 -11.90 -23.95
N THR A 399 -11.46 -11.24 -23.88
CA THR A 399 -11.21 -10.02 -24.68
C THR A 399 -10.22 -10.23 -25.81
N GLY A 400 -9.48 -11.33 -25.82
CA GLY A 400 -8.39 -11.62 -26.74
C GLY A 400 -7.17 -10.69 -26.58
N LYS A 401 -7.12 -9.85 -25.55
CA LYS A 401 -6.06 -8.88 -25.33
C LYS A 401 -4.95 -9.45 -24.45
N LYS A 402 -3.71 -9.04 -24.72
CA LYS A 402 -2.59 -9.34 -23.85
C LYS A 402 -2.78 -8.70 -22.48
N VAL A 403 -2.54 -9.48 -21.43
CA VAL A 403 -2.76 -9.10 -20.03
C VAL A 403 -1.55 -8.37 -19.46
N VAL A 404 -0.35 -8.86 -19.76
CA VAL A 404 0.89 -8.35 -19.20
C VAL A 404 1.41 -7.17 -20.02
N GLY A 405 1.80 -6.10 -19.34
CA GLY A 405 2.39 -4.89 -19.91
C GLY A 405 3.91 -4.90 -19.79
N GLU A 406 4.41 -4.51 -18.65
CA GLU A 406 5.83 -4.41 -18.35
C GLU A 406 6.26 -5.59 -17.49
N ILE A 407 7.40 -6.19 -17.79
CA ILE A 407 7.97 -7.33 -17.04
C ILE A 407 9.40 -6.96 -16.66
N TYR A 408 9.73 -7.16 -15.41
CA TYR A 408 11.03 -6.84 -14.85
C TYR A 408 11.63 -8.05 -14.14
N ARG A 409 12.93 -8.20 -14.26
CA ARG A 409 13.74 -8.99 -13.33
C ARG A 409 14.01 -8.13 -12.09
N LYS A 410 14.14 -8.72 -10.93
CA LYS A 410 14.37 -7.96 -9.69
C LYS A 410 15.59 -7.05 -9.74
N GLU A 411 16.64 -7.46 -10.45
CA GLU A 411 17.87 -6.71 -10.62
C GLU A 411 17.72 -5.44 -11.47
N GLU A 412 16.64 -5.35 -12.26
CA GLU A 412 16.28 -4.15 -13.04
C GLU A 412 15.54 -3.11 -12.20
N LEU A 413 14.86 -3.55 -11.12
CA LEU A 413 14.05 -2.70 -10.26
C LEU A 413 14.77 -2.32 -8.95
N TYR A 414 15.52 -3.25 -8.40
CA TYR A 414 16.00 -3.15 -7.03
C TYR A 414 17.53 -3.29 -6.96
N HIS A 415 18.13 -2.54 -6.03
CA HIS A 415 19.53 -2.67 -5.65
C HIS A 415 19.65 -2.54 -4.12
N GLY A 416 20.66 -3.17 -3.54
CA GLY A 416 20.90 -3.17 -2.11
C GLY A 416 20.90 -4.58 -1.49
N PRO A 417 21.05 -4.68 -0.17
CA PRO A 417 21.27 -5.94 0.53
C PRO A 417 20.08 -6.90 0.46
N HIS A 418 18.84 -6.38 0.27
CA HIS A 418 17.61 -7.17 0.30
C HIS A 418 17.13 -7.66 -1.07
N VAL A 419 17.89 -7.46 -2.14
CA VAL A 419 17.52 -7.96 -3.48
C VAL A 419 17.35 -9.48 -3.52
N ARG A 420 18.02 -10.19 -2.61
CA ARG A 420 17.86 -11.64 -2.49
C ARG A 420 16.45 -12.05 -2.10
N GLU A 421 15.78 -11.28 -1.23
CA GLU A 421 14.43 -11.52 -0.71
C GLU A 421 13.34 -11.05 -1.67
N ALA A 422 13.68 -10.21 -2.63
CA ALA A 422 12.75 -9.68 -3.63
C ALA A 422 12.14 -10.78 -4.51
N PRO A 423 10.91 -10.58 -5.05
CA PRO A 423 10.36 -11.45 -6.09
C PRO A 423 11.28 -11.46 -7.30
N ASP A 424 11.56 -12.65 -7.85
CA ASP A 424 12.52 -12.84 -8.95
C ASP A 424 12.04 -12.25 -10.28
N ILE A 425 10.70 -12.21 -10.46
CA ILE A 425 10.03 -11.55 -11.59
C ILE A 425 8.92 -10.69 -11.03
N VAL A 426 8.87 -9.44 -11.47
CA VAL A 426 7.77 -8.51 -11.19
C VAL A 426 7.18 -8.05 -12.52
N PHE A 427 5.87 -8.01 -12.63
CA PHE A 427 5.24 -7.44 -13.81
C PHE A 427 4.03 -6.56 -13.47
N LEU A 428 3.81 -5.59 -14.33
CA LEU A 428 2.60 -4.76 -14.28
C LEU A 428 1.63 -5.25 -15.37
N PRO A 429 0.35 -5.49 -15.03
CA PRO A 429 -0.67 -5.70 -16.04
C PRO A 429 -0.74 -4.52 -17.01
N ARG A 430 -1.00 -4.77 -18.30
CA ARG A 430 -1.09 -3.75 -19.35
C ARG A 430 -2.15 -2.69 -19.03
N SER A 431 -3.27 -3.15 -18.49
CA SER A 431 -4.27 -2.29 -17.88
C SER A 431 -4.27 -2.61 -16.40
N LEU A 432 -3.99 -1.63 -15.56
CA LEU A 432 -4.10 -1.77 -14.11
C LEU A 432 -5.56 -1.93 -13.63
N GLU A 433 -6.52 -2.13 -14.55
CA GLU A 433 -7.86 -2.64 -14.26
C GLU A 433 -7.87 -4.16 -13.97
N ILE A 434 -6.73 -4.82 -14.16
CA ILE A 434 -6.46 -6.21 -13.77
C ILE A 434 -5.43 -6.18 -12.66
N ALA A 435 -5.73 -6.79 -11.51
CA ALA A 435 -4.75 -7.03 -10.47
C ALA A 435 -4.22 -8.46 -10.58
N ALA A 436 -2.92 -8.63 -10.42
CA ALA A 436 -2.30 -9.96 -10.39
C ALA A 436 -2.19 -10.43 -8.94
N PHE A 437 -2.88 -11.51 -8.62
CA PHE A 437 -2.99 -12.06 -7.28
C PHE A 437 -2.16 -13.33 -7.15
N GLY A 438 -1.22 -13.33 -6.21
CA GLY A 438 -0.49 -14.50 -5.77
C GLY A 438 -1.17 -15.16 -4.58
N GLU A 439 -2.50 -15.35 -4.65
CA GLU A 439 -3.27 -15.76 -3.50
C GLU A 439 -2.86 -17.11 -2.92
N TYR A 440 -2.78 -17.12 -1.61
CA TYR A 440 -2.44 -18.24 -0.75
C TYR A 440 -3.42 -19.42 -0.84
N GLU A 441 -4.65 -19.20 -1.28
CA GLU A 441 -5.76 -20.15 -1.16
C GLU A 441 -6.47 -20.44 -2.49
N PHE A 442 -5.87 -20.49 -3.62
CA PHE A 442 -6.52 -20.90 -4.90
C PHE A 442 -8.00 -20.54 -5.00
N ALA A 443 -8.34 -19.27 -4.80
CA ALA A 443 -9.71 -18.81 -4.60
C ALA A 443 -10.62 -18.98 -5.82
N SER A 444 -10.07 -19.00 -7.03
CA SER A 444 -10.78 -19.33 -8.28
C SER A 444 -10.07 -20.46 -9.02
N HIS A 445 -10.85 -21.28 -9.77
CA HIS A 445 -10.29 -22.28 -10.70
C HIS A 445 -9.90 -21.66 -12.05
N ARG A 446 -10.39 -20.46 -12.34
CA ARG A 446 -10.02 -19.71 -13.53
C ARG A 446 -8.66 -19.03 -13.34
N MET A 447 -7.95 -18.82 -14.43
CA MET A 447 -6.71 -18.08 -14.41
C MET A 447 -6.98 -16.56 -14.34
N ILE A 448 -7.98 -16.09 -15.08
CA ILE A 448 -8.48 -14.71 -15.03
C ILE A 448 -9.97 -14.76 -14.72
N ASP A 449 -10.41 -13.96 -13.78
CA ASP A 449 -11.81 -13.91 -13.36
C ASP A 449 -12.23 -12.47 -13.03
N ALA A 450 -13.55 -12.21 -13.06
CA ALA A 450 -14.07 -10.89 -12.70
C ALA A 450 -13.82 -10.57 -11.21
N SER A 451 -13.46 -9.34 -10.88
CA SER A 451 -13.34 -8.88 -9.50
C SER A 451 -14.71 -8.58 -8.90
N TRP A 452 -15.21 -9.50 -8.07
CA TRP A 452 -16.46 -9.35 -7.34
C TRP A 452 -16.28 -8.80 -5.91
N GLY A 453 -15.07 -8.76 -5.41
CA GLY A 453 -14.70 -8.17 -4.12
C GLY A 453 -14.55 -6.66 -4.20
N VAL A 454 -13.33 -6.19 -4.08
CA VAL A 454 -12.97 -4.78 -4.29
C VAL A 454 -13.21 -4.34 -5.72
N SER A 455 -13.47 -3.05 -5.92
CA SER A 455 -13.82 -2.48 -7.22
C SER A 455 -12.86 -1.40 -7.69
N GLY A 456 -11.99 -0.93 -6.80
CA GLY A 456 -10.86 -0.05 -7.11
C GLY A 456 -9.53 -0.74 -6.79
N SER A 457 -8.46 -0.27 -7.43
CA SER A 457 -7.09 -0.74 -7.19
C SER A 457 -6.08 0.35 -7.50
N HIS A 458 -4.86 0.13 -7.07
CA HIS A 458 -3.78 1.11 -7.14
C HIS A 458 -3.37 1.47 -8.57
N ARG A 459 -2.82 2.67 -8.72
CA ARG A 459 -2.19 3.19 -9.94
C ARG A 459 -0.78 3.66 -9.61
N MET A 460 0.07 3.73 -10.65
CA MET A 460 1.48 4.04 -10.49
C MET A 460 1.76 5.46 -10.06
N ASP A 461 0.87 6.39 -10.37
CA ASP A 461 1.08 7.81 -10.13
C ASP A 461 0.16 8.30 -9.00
N GLY A 462 0.75 8.62 -7.86
CA GLY A 462 0.12 9.36 -6.77
C GLY A 462 0.18 10.86 -6.98
N LEU A 463 -0.36 11.61 -6.03
CA LEU A 463 -0.38 13.06 -6.00
C LEU A 463 0.87 13.62 -5.33
N LEU A 464 1.38 14.73 -5.84
CA LEU A 464 2.27 15.65 -5.11
C LEU A 464 1.81 17.08 -5.30
N MET A 465 1.62 17.80 -4.19
CA MET A 465 1.44 19.27 -4.21
C MET A 465 2.35 19.88 -3.16
N MET A 466 2.95 21.02 -3.49
CA MET A 466 3.88 21.71 -2.60
C MET A 466 3.55 23.21 -2.60
N ARG A 467 3.41 23.82 -1.41
CA ARG A 467 3.12 25.25 -1.24
C ARG A 467 3.96 25.83 -0.12
N GLY A 468 4.45 27.01 -0.32
CA GLY A 468 5.28 27.80 0.62
C GLY A 468 6.22 28.73 -0.11
N GLU A 469 6.88 29.60 0.61
CA GLU A 469 7.79 30.62 0.06
C GLU A 469 8.86 30.02 -0.89
N PRO A 470 9.48 28.85 -0.61
CA PRO A 470 10.56 28.33 -1.46
C PRO A 470 10.11 27.85 -2.83
N PHE A 471 8.81 27.65 -3.06
CA PHE A 471 8.31 26.98 -4.26
C PHE A 471 7.84 27.93 -5.36
N LYS A 472 7.96 27.46 -6.59
CA LYS A 472 7.31 28.08 -7.76
C LYS A 472 5.79 28.03 -7.60
N GLN A 473 5.09 28.97 -8.23
CA GLN A 473 3.63 29.00 -8.24
C GLN A 473 3.08 28.57 -9.61
N GLY A 474 1.95 27.88 -9.63
CA GLY A 474 1.27 27.45 -10.84
C GLY A 474 2.10 26.51 -11.73
N THR A 475 3.05 25.78 -11.13
CA THR A 475 4.00 24.94 -11.86
C THR A 475 3.59 23.47 -11.81
N VAL A 476 3.72 22.79 -12.94
CA VAL A 476 3.56 21.32 -13.01
C VAL A 476 4.94 20.69 -12.83
N LEU A 477 5.08 19.81 -11.84
CA LEU A 477 6.28 19.03 -11.59
C LEU A 477 6.18 17.69 -12.33
N GLU A 478 7.17 17.39 -13.15
CA GLU A 478 7.31 16.10 -13.82
C GLU A 478 8.41 15.25 -13.19
N GLY A 479 8.27 13.93 -13.27
CA GLY A 479 9.31 12.97 -12.88
C GLY A 479 9.54 12.81 -11.37
N GLY A 480 8.67 13.35 -10.52
CA GLY A 480 8.76 13.16 -9.07
C GLY A 480 8.51 11.70 -8.67
N ARG A 481 9.33 11.17 -7.77
CA ARG A 481 9.19 9.81 -7.23
C ARG A 481 8.98 9.88 -5.72
N ILE A 482 8.30 8.90 -5.17
CA ILE A 482 7.99 8.86 -3.74
C ILE A 482 9.24 8.93 -2.84
N ILE A 483 10.35 8.35 -3.27
CA ILE A 483 11.64 8.39 -2.57
C ILE A 483 12.27 9.80 -2.54
N ASP A 484 11.80 10.72 -3.40
CA ASP A 484 12.35 12.08 -3.52
C ASP A 484 11.78 13.03 -2.44
N VAL A 485 10.72 12.63 -1.74
CA VAL A 485 10.07 13.45 -0.70
C VAL A 485 10.95 13.57 0.54
N ALA A 486 11.60 12.49 0.97
CA ALA A 486 12.50 12.49 2.14
C ALA A 486 13.67 13.47 1.98
N PRO A 487 14.52 13.37 0.95
CA PRO A 487 15.64 14.31 0.75
C PRO A 487 15.16 15.75 0.53
N SER A 488 14.01 15.96 -0.13
CA SER A 488 13.42 17.28 -0.31
C SER A 488 12.98 17.91 1.02
N THR A 489 12.42 17.10 1.92
CA THR A 489 12.02 17.54 3.27
C THR A 489 13.24 17.90 4.12
N LEU A 490 14.30 17.08 4.11
CA LEU A 490 15.55 17.40 4.80
C LEU A 490 16.16 18.70 4.29
N TYR A 491 16.19 18.88 2.97
CA TYR A 491 16.67 20.11 2.34
C TYR A 491 15.86 21.34 2.79
N LEU A 492 14.53 21.27 2.82
CA LEU A 492 13.64 22.33 3.31
C LEU A 492 13.95 22.72 4.75
N LEU A 493 14.22 21.74 5.61
CA LEU A 493 14.56 21.94 7.02
C LEU A 493 16.03 22.37 7.24
N GLY A 494 16.83 22.52 6.17
CA GLY A 494 18.23 22.92 6.23
C GLY A 494 19.18 21.84 6.69
N LEU A 495 18.78 20.60 6.59
CA LEU A 495 19.55 19.44 7.01
C LEU A 495 20.29 18.77 5.85
N PRO A 496 21.41 18.11 6.11
CA PRO A 496 22.08 17.31 5.08
C PRO A 496 21.27 16.09 4.71
N VAL A 497 21.40 15.66 3.47
CA VAL A 497 20.79 14.46 2.91
C VAL A 497 21.73 13.27 3.12
N PRO A 498 21.28 12.16 3.74
CA PRO A 498 22.08 10.93 3.81
C PRO A 498 22.46 10.43 2.42
N ASP A 499 23.72 10.08 2.22
CA ASP A 499 24.27 9.60 0.94
C ASP A 499 23.74 8.23 0.50
N THR A 500 23.16 7.50 1.44
CA THR A 500 22.50 6.21 1.19
C THR A 500 21.10 6.32 0.60
N MET A 501 20.48 7.53 0.60
CA MET A 501 19.20 7.75 -0.05
C MET A 501 19.32 7.66 -1.58
N ASP A 502 18.36 7.03 -2.23
CA ASP A 502 18.25 6.94 -3.69
C ASP A 502 17.41 8.08 -4.28
N GLY A 503 16.62 8.71 -3.42
CA GLY A 503 15.85 9.90 -3.74
C GLY A 503 16.72 11.13 -3.93
N LYS A 504 16.20 12.10 -4.67
CA LYS A 504 16.85 13.38 -4.94
C LYS A 504 15.97 14.53 -4.49
N VAL A 505 16.57 15.65 -4.17
CA VAL A 505 15.82 16.90 -3.93
C VAL A 505 15.07 17.27 -5.22
N LEU A 506 13.80 17.61 -5.10
CA LEU A 506 12.92 17.99 -6.21
C LEU A 506 13.20 19.43 -6.66
N GLU A 507 14.42 19.67 -7.16
CA GLU A 507 14.96 20.99 -7.53
C GLU A 507 14.03 21.79 -8.44
N ALA A 508 13.38 21.13 -9.39
CA ALA A 508 12.47 21.75 -10.35
C ALA A 508 11.26 22.45 -9.69
N ALA A 509 10.92 22.08 -8.45
CA ALA A 509 9.83 22.67 -7.68
C ALA A 509 10.22 24.02 -7.04
N PHE A 510 11.50 24.27 -6.82
CA PHE A 510 11.99 25.43 -6.08
C PHE A 510 12.16 26.67 -6.96
N LEU A 511 12.04 27.85 -6.35
CA LEU A 511 12.44 29.11 -6.95
C LEU A 511 13.96 29.14 -7.09
N GLY A 512 14.51 29.62 -8.21
CA GLY A 512 15.94 29.65 -8.49
C GLY A 512 16.76 30.32 -7.37
N LYS A 513 16.32 31.49 -6.90
CA LYS A 513 16.99 32.19 -5.78
C LYS A 513 17.03 31.35 -4.50
N SER A 514 15.93 30.68 -4.13
CA SER A 514 15.87 29.85 -2.91
C SER A 514 16.78 28.63 -2.99
N PHE A 515 17.07 28.18 -4.22
CA PHE A 515 17.95 27.03 -4.47
C PHE A 515 19.42 27.44 -4.57
N GLU A 516 19.71 28.58 -5.21
CA GLU A 516 21.08 29.14 -5.34
C GLU A 516 21.68 29.58 -4.00
N GLU A 517 20.83 30.01 -3.05
CA GLU A 517 21.25 30.44 -1.72
C GLU A 517 21.62 29.29 -0.77
N ARG A 518 21.28 28.04 -1.11
CA ARG A 518 21.51 26.88 -0.25
C ARG A 518 21.97 25.67 -1.05
N GLU A 519 23.22 25.31 -0.92
CA GLU A 519 23.78 24.09 -1.47
C GLU A 519 23.20 22.84 -0.79
N ILE A 520 22.93 21.78 -1.59
CA ILE A 520 22.55 20.46 -1.05
C ILE A 520 23.79 19.85 -0.39
N ARG A 521 23.71 19.65 0.92
CA ARG A 521 24.78 19.01 1.69
C ARG A 521 24.45 17.54 1.86
N PHE A 522 25.46 16.70 1.80
CA PHE A 522 25.35 15.28 2.05
C PHE A 522 26.02 14.89 3.37
N ILE A 523 25.55 13.80 3.99
CA ILE A 523 26.14 13.21 5.19
C ILE A 523 26.27 11.71 4.99
N GLU A 524 27.40 11.16 5.40
CA GLU A 524 27.62 9.71 5.41
C GLU A 524 26.72 9.04 6.46
N GLU A 525 25.93 8.07 6.04
CA GLU A 525 25.15 7.23 6.95
C GLU A 525 25.95 6.00 7.35
N SER A 526 26.40 5.95 8.60
CA SER A 526 27.08 4.77 9.13
C SER A 526 26.16 3.55 9.08
N ALA A 527 26.67 2.44 8.57
CA ALA A 527 25.95 1.16 8.59
C ALA A 527 25.64 0.77 10.03
N SER A 528 24.37 0.59 10.35
CA SER A 528 23.94 0.00 11.61
C SER A 528 23.70 -1.50 11.41
N ALA A 529 24.02 -2.31 12.41
CA ALA A 529 23.66 -3.74 12.38
C ALA A 529 22.12 -3.84 12.38
N PHE A 530 21.55 -4.25 11.26
CA PHE A 530 20.13 -4.46 11.11
C PHE A 530 19.81 -5.95 11.31
N LEU A 531 18.88 -6.24 12.21
CA LEU A 531 18.35 -7.58 12.44
C LEU A 531 16.82 -7.50 12.40
N PRO A 532 16.20 -8.02 11.33
CA PRO A 532 14.75 -8.02 11.22
C PRO A 532 14.11 -8.86 12.33
N GLN A 533 13.01 -8.39 12.92
CA GLN A 533 12.34 -9.07 14.02
C GLN A 533 10.88 -9.37 13.70
N ASP A 534 10.46 -10.60 14.02
CA ASP A 534 9.06 -11.00 14.08
C ASP A 534 8.50 -10.62 15.45
N ILE A 535 7.64 -9.62 15.50
CA ILE A 535 7.11 -9.06 16.77
C ILE A 535 5.67 -9.47 17.05
N TYR A 536 4.98 -10.00 16.06
CA TYR A 536 3.59 -10.38 16.19
C TYR A 536 3.45 -11.81 16.74
N SER A 537 2.55 -11.98 17.68
CA SER A 537 2.06 -13.31 18.07
C SER A 537 1.25 -13.95 16.92
N PRO A 538 1.09 -15.28 16.88
CA PRO A 538 0.28 -15.94 15.85
C PRO A 538 -1.16 -15.40 15.75
N GLY A 539 -1.77 -15.02 16.88
CA GLY A 539 -3.10 -14.41 16.90
C GLY A 539 -3.14 -13.01 16.30
N GLU A 540 -2.09 -12.22 16.49
CA GLU A 540 -1.96 -10.89 15.88
C GLU A 540 -1.68 -10.98 14.38
N GLU A 541 -0.84 -11.92 13.94
CA GLU A 541 -0.62 -12.18 12.50
C GLU A 541 -1.93 -12.49 11.79
N GLU A 542 -2.75 -13.37 12.35
CA GLU A 542 -4.04 -13.73 11.77
C GLU A 542 -5.01 -12.54 11.76
N ALA A 543 -5.05 -11.76 12.84
CA ALA A 543 -5.87 -10.56 12.93
C ALA A 543 -5.47 -9.51 11.87
N LEU A 544 -4.18 -9.28 11.67
CA LEU A 544 -3.65 -8.35 10.67
C LEU A 544 -3.91 -8.83 9.24
N LYS A 545 -3.68 -10.12 8.94
CA LYS A 545 -4.03 -10.71 7.63
C LYS A 545 -5.52 -10.57 7.33
N LYS A 546 -6.37 -10.79 8.34
CA LYS A 546 -7.83 -10.60 8.19
C LYS A 546 -8.18 -9.14 7.92
N GLN A 547 -7.51 -8.21 8.57
CA GLN A 547 -7.69 -6.78 8.34
C GLN A 547 -7.28 -6.40 6.93
N LEU A 548 -6.10 -6.79 6.46
CA LEU A 548 -5.62 -6.55 5.10
C LEU A 548 -6.59 -7.12 4.04
N LYS A 549 -7.05 -8.37 4.22
CA LYS A 549 -8.11 -8.96 3.37
C LYS A 549 -9.41 -8.15 3.42
N GLY A 550 -9.73 -7.60 4.58
CA GLY A 550 -10.92 -6.78 4.79
C GLY A 550 -10.90 -5.45 4.06
N LEU A 551 -9.73 -4.92 3.80
CA LEU A 551 -9.47 -3.67 3.10
C LEU A 551 -9.12 -3.86 1.62
N GLY A 552 -9.02 -5.12 1.15
CA GLY A 552 -8.73 -5.44 -0.26
C GLY A 552 -7.26 -5.51 -0.62
N TYR A 553 -6.36 -5.55 0.38
CA TYR A 553 -4.90 -5.62 0.16
C TYR A 553 -4.36 -7.06 0.09
N LEU A 554 -5.13 -8.07 0.51
CA LEU A 554 -4.80 -9.50 0.43
C LEU A 554 -6.00 -10.31 -0.05
#